data_27925167c207f1de60af398558eeb839
#
_entry.id   27925167c207f1de60af398558eeb839
#
_cell.length_a   1.000
_cell.length_b   1.000
_cell.length_c   1.000
_cell.angle_alpha   90.00
_cell.angle_beta   90.00
_cell.angle_gamma   90.00
#
_symmetry.space_group_name_H-M   'P 1'
#
loop_
_entity.id
_entity.type
_entity.pdbx_description
1 polymer ?
#
loop_
_entity_poly.entity_id
_entity_poly.type
_entity_poly.pdbx_seq_one_letter_code
_entity_poly.pdbx_strand_id
1 'polypeptide(L)'
;MAFQVPKEAYESEFPNWNHQWGGGVYKGIFTQQNKNFYPAFEKLFAQENITRVLEIGTASGGLTLALTDITDVNIVTYDIIETRHADRLRENGVDVRVMDAFEDLDRIFEYIQSDGQTLVLCDGGNKPAEFNLLSRILKTDDIIMAHDYVIDNEYYDVYVKNNVWRWCEIKYKDISISVDKYGLSPHMAEEFQEAAWACFKKTSQNYSKMA
;
A
#
# COMPACT_ATOMS: atom_id res chain seq x y z
N MET A 1 8.84 20.20 -10.91
CA MET A 1 8.41 21.23 -9.91
C MET A 1 8.15 20.48 -8.63
N ALA A 2 8.83 20.83 -7.54
CA ALA A 2 8.53 20.24 -6.24
C ALA A 2 7.10 20.59 -5.84
N PHE A 3 6.32 19.62 -5.48
CA PHE A 3 4.96 19.80 -4.99
C PHE A 3 5.02 20.56 -3.65
N GLN A 4 4.40 21.75 -3.59
CA GLN A 4 4.25 22.49 -2.33
C GLN A 4 2.87 22.17 -1.74
N VAL A 5 2.87 21.50 -0.61
CA VAL A 5 1.66 21.29 0.19
C VAL A 5 1.18 22.63 0.72
N PRO A 6 -0.10 23.00 0.55
CA PRO A 6 -0.65 24.21 1.15
C PRO A 6 -0.42 24.24 2.66
N LYS A 7 -0.14 25.43 3.21
CA LYS A 7 0.15 25.58 4.65
C LYS A 7 -0.99 25.03 5.52
N GLU A 8 -2.21 25.21 5.09
CA GLU A 8 -3.44 24.75 5.78
C GLU A 8 -3.51 23.23 5.87
N ALA A 9 -2.88 22.50 4.94
CA ALA A 9 -2.81 21.05 5.00
C ALA A 9 -1.88 20.52 6.10
N TYR A 10 -0.89 21.33 6.53
CA TYR A 10 0.00 20.98 7.65
C TYR A 10 -0.65 21.17 9.02
N GLU A 11 -1.73 21.94 9.08
CA GLU A 11 -2.46 22.24 10.31
C GLU A 11 -3.71 21.37 10.48
N SER A 12 -4.11 20.63 9.44
CA SER A 12 -5.28 19.76 9.48
C SER A 12 -4.88 18.35 9.94
N GLU A 13 -5.49 17.90 11.04
CA GLU A 13 -5.48 16.49 11.41
C GLU A 13 -6.55 15.74 10.59
N PHE A 14 -6.32 14.44 10.34
CA PHE A 14 -7.37 13.59 9.85
C PHE A 14 -8.62 13.67 10.76
N PRO A 15 -9.88 13.85 10.27
CA PRO A 15 -10.36 13.66 8.90
C PRO A 15 -10.45 14.94 8.04
N ASN A 16 -9.95 16.10 8.48
CA ASN A 16 -10.05 17.36 7.75
C ASN A 16 -9.05 17.48 6.58
N TRP A 17 -8.86 16.42 5.89
CA TRP A 17 -7.91 16.22 4.82
C TRP A 17 -8.27 16.99 3.56
N ASN A 18 -7.46 17.96 3.16
CA ASN A 18 -7.61 18.58 1.86
C ASN A 18 -6.88 17.75 0.80
N HIS A 19 -7.64 17.01 0.01
CA HIS A 19 -7.14 16.06 -0.98
C HIS A 19 -7.18 16.56 -2.43
N GLN A 20 -7.40 17.85 -2.67
CA GLN A 20 -7.41 18.41 -4.04
C GLN A 20 -6.17 18.05 -4.84
N TRP A 21 -5.07 17.73 -4.18
CA TRP A 21 -3.77 17.46 -4.76
C TRP A 21 -3.28 16.02 -4.56
N GLY A 22 -4.14 15.16 -4.05
CA GLY A 22 -3.77 13.77 -3.83
C GLY A 22 -2.88 13.55 -2.61
N GLY A 23 -3.12 14.26 -1.52
CA GLY A 23 -2.37 14.08 -0.29
C GLY A 23 -2.84 14.99 0.83
N GLY A 24 -2.31 14.76 2.02
CA GLY A 24 -2.63 15.54 3.20
C GLY A 24 -1.52 15.47 4.23
N VAL A 25 -1.83 15.78 5.48
CA VAL A 25 -0.89 15.71 6.60
C VAL A 25 -1.48 14.82 7.69
N TYR A 26 -0.72 13.81 8.10
CA TYR A 26 -1.09 12.95 9.21
C TYR A 26 -0.13 13.18 10.37
N LYS A 27 -0.64 13.68 11.50
CA LYS A 27 0.16 14.01 12.70
C LYS A 27 1.46 14.78 12.40
N GLY A 28 1.38 15.76 11.48
CA GLY A 28 2.50 16.59 11.07
C GLY A 28 3.41 15.98 10.00
N ILE A 29 3.11 14.80 9.47
CA ILE A 29 3.85 14.16 8.37
C ILE A 29 3.02 14.23 7.09
N PHE A 30 3.64 14.74 6.01
CA PHE A 30 3.01 14.70 4.70
C PHE A 30 2.76 13.27 4.24
N THR A 31 1.57 13.00 3.74
CA THR A 31 1.11 11.67 3.35
C THR A 31 0.51 11.76 1.96
N GLN A 32 1.12 11.08 1.01
CA GLN A 32 0.64 10.98 -0.38
C GLN A 32 -0.44 9.91 -0.49
N GLN A 33 -1.50 10.10 0.27
CA GLN A 33 -2.66 9.24 0.26
C GLN A 33 -3.93 10.07 0.13
N ASN A 34 -4.96 9.51 -0.45
CA ASN A 34 -6.27 10.12 -0.49
C ASN A 34 -6.97 9.90 0.88
N LYS A 35 -7.90 10.78 1.23
CA LYS A 35 -8.57 10.75 2.55
C LYS A 35 -9.27 9.42 2.89
N ASN A 36 -9.65 8.65 1.88
CA ASN A 36 -10.40 7.40 2.06
C ASN A 36 -9.49 6.23 2.47
N PHE A 37 -8.16 6.40 2.45
CA PHE A 37 -7.25 5.33 2.83
C PHE A 37 -7.46 4.89 4.29
N TYR A 38 -7.58 5.84 5.21
CA TYR A 38 -7.63 5.55 6.64
C TYR A 38 -8.81 4.65 7.01
N PRO A 39 -10.08 5.01 6.71
CA PRO A 39 -11.21 4.12 7.02
C PRO A 39 -11.17 2.78 6.24
N ALA A 40 -10.57 2.74 5.05
CA ALA A 40 -10.41 1.50 4.31
C ALA A 40 -9.43 0.55 5.01
N PHE A 41 -8.29 1.05 5.48
CA PHE A 41 -7.33 0.26 6.26
C PHE A 41 -7.88 -0.13 7.63
N GLU A 42 -8.58 0.76 8.36
CA GLU A 42 -9.28 0.38 9.61
C GLU A 42 -10.21 -0.82 9.39
N LYS A 43 -11.01 -0.77 8.32
CA LYS A 43 -11.94 -1.85 7.96
C LYS A 43 -11.19 -3.14 7.61
N LEU A 44 -10.09 -3.04 6.86
CA LEU A 44 -9.26 -4.19 6.50
C LEU A 44 -8.71 -4.90 7.74
N PHE A 45 -8.07 -4.15 8.64
CA PHE A 45 -7.52 -4.72 9.88
C PHE A 45 -8.58 -5.25 10.84
N ALA A 46 -9.81 -4.70 10.79
CA ALA A 46 -10.93 -5.23 11.59
C ALA A 46 -11.50 -6.53 11.02
N GLN A 47 -11.35 -6.79 9.72
CA GLN A 47 -11.93 -7.97 9.05
C GLN A 47 -10.92 -9.12 8.88
N GLU A 48 -9.63 -8.82 8.85
CA GLU A 48 -8.56 -9.78 8.55
C GLU A 48 -7.67 -10.02 9.78
N ASN A 49 -7.03 -11.20 9.82
CA ASN A 49 -6.11 -11.57 10.91
C ASN A 49 -4.65 -11.22 10.52
N ILE A 50 -4.44 -10.03 9.98
CA ILE A 50 -3.11 -9.56 9.60
C ILE A 50 -2.21 -9.54 10.83
N THR A 51 -1.04 -10.14 10.72
CA THR A 51 -0.05 -10.22 11.82
C THR A 51 1.19 -9.37 11.53
N ARG A 52 1.36 -8.94 10.28
CA ARG A 52 2.50 -8.10 9.86
C ARG A 52 2.21 -7.34 8.59
N VAL A 53 2.92 -6.22 8.42
CA VAL A 53 2.89 -5.39 7.22
C VAL A 53 4.30 -5.29 6.63
N LEU A 54 4.41 -5.50 5.33
CA LEU A 54 5.59 -5.17 4.52
C LEU A 54 5.22 -4.01 3.61
N GLU A 55 5.86 -2.87 3.76
CA GLU A 55 5.68 -1.69 2.92
C GLU A 55 6.92 -1.45 2.07
N ILE A 56 6.73 -1.29 0.76
CA ILE A 56 7.75 -0.81 -0.17
C ILE A 56 7.41 0.62 -0.54
N GLY A 57 8.30 1.56 -0.21
CA GLY A 57 8.06 2.99 -0.40
C GLY A 57 7.58 3.69 0.88
N THR A 58 8.50 3.96 1.82
CA THR A 58 8.20 4.73 3.04
C THR A 58 7.87 6.19 2.73
N ALA A 59 8.51 6.77 1.71
CA ALA A 59 8.41 8.18 1.34
C ALA A 59 8.57 9.12 2.56
N SER A 60 7.57 9.93 2.87
CA SER A 60 7.60 10.78 4.07
C SER A 60 7.26 10.04 5.36
N GLY A 61 6.72 8.82 5.29
CA GLY A 61 6.33 8.00 6.44
C GLY A 61 4.93 8.27 6.99
N GLY A 62 4.11 9.01 6.26
CA GLY A 62 2.78 9.37 6.74
C GLY A 62 1.79 8.20 6.72
N LEU A 63 1.82 7.36 5.69
CA LEU A 63 1.05 6.11 5.64
C LEU A 63 1.53 5.16 6.73
N THR A 64 2.83 4.93 6.80
CA THR A 64 3.46 4.07 7.81
C THR A 64 3.03 4.46 9.23
N LEU A 65 3.09 5.76 9.57
CA LEU A 65 2.66 6.25 10.88
C LEU A 65 1.15 6.05 11.11
N ALA A 66 0.32 6.25 10.08
CA ALA A 66 -1.12 6.03 10.21
C ALA A 66 -1.42 4.55 10.49
N LEU A 67 -0.68 3.63 9.87
CA LEU A 67 -0.82 2.21 10.14
C LEU A 67 -0.48 1.85 11.59
N THR A 68 0.52 2.49 12.22
CA THR A 68 0.82 2.24 13.65
C THR A 68 -0.29 2.70 14.59
N ASP A 69 -1.16 3.61 14.17
CA ASP A 69 -2.34 4.01 14.95
C ASP A 69 -3.54 3.08 14.71
N ILE A 70 -3.60 2.43 13.55
CA ILE A 70 -4.69 1.50 13.19
C ILE A 70 -4.46 0.12 13.80
N THR A 71 -3.20 -0.30 13.94
CA THR A 71 -2.86 -1.66 14.33
C THR A 71 -1.55 -1.74 15.11
N ASP A 72 -1.45 -2.74 16.00
CA ASP A 72 -0.24 -3.04 16.79
C ASP A 72 0.66 -4.11 16.14
N VAL A 73 0.43 -4.48 14.86
CA VAL A 73 1.21 -5.53 14.18
C VAL A 73 2.61 -5.03 13.79
N ASN A 74 3.54 -5.95 13.58
CA ASN A 74 4.87 -5.59 13.10
C ASN A 74 4.81 -4.95 11.72
N ILE A 75 5.43 -3.79 11.56
CA ILE A 75 5.57 -3.08 10.29
C ILE A 75 7.06 -3.02 9.92
N VAL A 76 7.37 -3.52 8.73
CA VAL A 76 8.67 -3.33 8.07
C VAL A 76 8.44 -2.45 6.86
N THR A 77 9.21 -1.38 6.73
CA THR A 77 9.11 -0.47 5.59
C THR A 77 10.48 -0.26 4.94
N TYR A 78 10.50 -0.23 3.60
CA TYR A 78 11.69 -0.05 2.78
C TYR A 78 11.60 1.25 1.98
N ASP A 79 12.70 1.99 1.94
CA ASP A 79 12.90 3.09 0.99
C ASP A 79 14.39 3.24 0.67
N ILE A 80 14.71 3.68 -0.53
CA ILE A 80 16.10 3.97 -0.94
C ILE A 80 16.63 5.26 -0.30
N ILE A 81 15.75 6.10 0.23
CA ILE A 81 16.07 7.36 0.89
C ILE A 81 15.49 7.35 2.29
N GLU A 82 16.33 7.64 3.28
CA GLU A 82 15.85 7.77 4.65
C GLU A 82 14.93 8.99 4.80
N THR A 83 13.70 8.73 5.24
CA THR A 83 12.77 9.81 5.58
C THR A 83 13.28 10.62 6.77
N ARG A 84 13.09 11.94 6.75
CA ARG A 84 13.37 12.81 7.90
C ARG A 84 12.60 12.44 9.17
N HIS A 85 11.62 11.58 9.07
CA HIS A 85 10.77 11.12 10.16
C HIS A 85 11.10 9.68 10.60
N ALA A 86 12.22 9.10 10.12
CA ALA A 86 12.62 7.72 10.41
C ALA A 86 12.68 7.42 11.92
N ASP A 87 13.27 8.32 12.71
CA ASP A 87 13.37 8.14 14.16
C ASP A 87 11.99 8.06 14.81
N ARG A 88 11.06 8.92 14.39
CA ARG A 88 9.68 8.87 14.89
C ARG A 88 8.97 7.57 14.52
N LEU A 89 9.21 7.02 13.32
CA LEU A 89 8.66 5.71 12.95
C LEU A 89 9.26 4.59 13.80
N ARG A 90 10.58 4.61 14.03
CA ARG A 90 11.27 3.64 14.91
C ARG A 90 10.77 3.72 16.36
N GLU A 91 10.52 4.92 16.88
CA GLU A 91 9.92 5.14 18.20
C GLU A 91 8.50 4.55 18.32
N ASN A 92 7.78 4.43 17.21
CA ASN A 92 6.49 3.75 17.11
C ASN A 92 6.60 2.26 16.72
N GLY A 93 7.79 1.67 16.84
CA GLY A 93 7.99 0.23 16.66
C GLY A 93 8.14 -0.24 15.20
N VAL A 94 8.31 0.69 14.24
CA VAL A 94 8.50 0.35 12.83
C VAL A 94 9.96 -0.01 12.54
N ASP A 95 10.19 -1.12 11.83
CA ASP A 95 11.51 -1.47 11.27
C ASP A 95 11.72 -0.71 9.95
N VAL A 96 12.40 0.42 10.02
CA VAL A 96 12.69 1.28 8.87
C VAL A 96 14.01 0.87 8.23
N ARG A 97 13.96 0.37 7.01
CA ARG A 97 15.11 -0.11 6.23
C ARG A 97 15.39 0.84 5.07
N VAL A 98 16.61 1.39 5.07
CA VAL A 98 17.06 2.36 4.06
C VAL A 98 17.90 1.62 3.03
N MET A 99 17.23 1.03 2.05
CA MET A 99 17.84 0.27 0.96
C MET A 99 16.79 -0.06 -0.12
N ASP A 100 17.27 -0.47 -1.29
CA ASP A 100 16.39 -1.04 -2.31
C ASP A 100 15.83 -2.40 -1.80
N ALA A 101 14.51 -2.51 -1.73
CA ALA A 101 13.85 -3.74 -1.33
C ALA A 101 14.23 -4.95 -2.21
N PHE A 102 14.55 -4.71 -3.49
CA PHE A 102 14.98 -5.77 -4.40
C PHE A 102 16.39 -6.30 -4.11
N GLU A 103 17.17 -5.61 -3.31
CA GLU A 103 18.47 -6.08 -2.81
C GLU A 103 18.36 -6.93 -1.53
N ASP A 104 17.17 -6.96 -0.90
CA ASP A 104 16.92 -7.70 0.37
C ASP A 104 15.84 -8.79 0.22
N LEU A 105 15.71 -9.38 -0.95
CA LEU A 105 14.64 -10.33 -1.27
C LEU A 105 14.63 -11.58 -0.38
N ASP A 106 15.78 -12.04 0.09
CA ASP A 106 15.86 -13.21 0.98
C ASP A 106 15.15 -12.90 2.32
N ARG A 107 15.36 -11.73 2.91
CA ARG A 107 14.68 -11.32 4.14
C ARG A 107 13.21 -11.03 3.90
N ILE A 108 12.85 -10.42 2.79
CA ILE A 108 11.46 -10.21 2.40
C ILE A 108 10.75 -11.56 2.26
N PHE A 109 11.39 -12.53 1.62
CA PHE A 109 10.87 -13.89 1.50
C PHE A 109 10.65 -14.51 2.89
N GLU A 110 11.66 -14.50 3.75
CA GLU A 110 11.55 -15.03 5.12
C GLU A 110 10.44 -14.32 5.91
N TYR A 111 10.31 -13.01 5.77
CA TYR A 111 9.29 -12.22 6.45
C TYR A 111 7.88 -12.60 5.98
N ILE A 112 7.66 -12.72 4.67
CA ILE A 112 6.37 -13.13 4.10
C ILE A 112 6.07 -14.60 4.46
N GLN A 113 7.07 -15.51 4.43
CA GLN A 113 6.88 -16.94 4.72
C GLN A 113 6.70 -17.27 6.20
N SER A 114 6.93 -16.33 7.11
CA SER A 114 6.69 -16.53 8.55
C SER A 114 5.22 -16.84 8.84
N ASP A 115 4.92 -17.48 9.97
CA ASP A 115 3.56 -17.84 10.37
C ASP A 115 2.65 -16.60 10.50
N GLY A 116 1.38 -16.75 10.11
CA GLY A 116 0.37 -15.69 10.12
C GLY A 116 0.19 -15.01 8.76
N GLN A 117 -0.75 -14.08 8.70
CA GLN A 117 -1.14 -13.37 7.48
C GLN A 117 -0.29 -12.13 7.28
N THR A 118 0.23 -11.94 6.08
CA THR A 118 1.02 -10.75 5.70
C THR A 118 0.20 -9.83 4.80
N LEU A 119 0.23 -8.53 5.12
CA LEU A 119 -0.18 -7.45 4.22
C LEU A 119 1.06 -6.88 3.53
N VAL A 120 1.09 -6.93 2.20
CA VAL A 120 2.16 -6.38 1.38
C VAL A 120 1.66 -5.12 0.67
N LEU A 121 2.35 -4.00 0.86
CA LEU A 121 2.04 -2.70 0.25
C LEU A 121 3.12 -2.33 -0.76
N CYS A 122 2.74 -2.21 -2.03
CA CYS A 122 3.58 -1.78 -3.14
C CYS A 122 3.30 -0.30 -3.41
N ASP A 123 4.07 0.58 -2.81
CA ASP A 123 3.96 2.04 -2.95
C ASP A 123 5.32 2.70 -3.26
N GLY A 124 6.26 1.91 -3.77
CA GLY A 124 7.59 2.35 -4.17
C GLY A 124 7.63 2.96 -5.57
N GLY A 125 8.84 3.03 -6.12
CA GLY A 125 9.10 3.67 -7.42
C GLY A 125 8.66 2.87 -8.64
N ASN A 126 8.39 1.55 -8.51
CA ASN A 126 7.96 0.68 -9.60
C ASN A 126 6.91 -0.33 -9.14
N LYS A 127 5.73 0.18 -8.83
CA LYS A 127 4.60 -0.59 -8.31
C LYS A 127 4.23 -1.83 -9.13
N PRO A 128 4.24 -1.80 -10.49
CA PRO A 128 4.03 -3.00 -11.28
C PRO A 128 5.10 -4.09 -11.05
N ALA A 129 6.38 -3.72 -10.95
CA ALA A 129 7.44 -4.68 -10.70
C ALA A 129 7.37 -5.25 -9.28
N GLU A 130 7.13 -4.41 -8.29
CA GLU A 130 6.94 -4.78 -6.88
C GLU A 130 5.78 -5.78 -6.75
N PHE A 131 4.61 -5.46 -7.28
CA PHE A 131 3.44 -6.33 -7.24
C PHE A 131 3.69 -7.67 -7.94
N ASN A 132 4.23 -7.63 -9.18
CA ASN A 132 4.47 -8.83 -9.96
C ASN A 132 5.55 -9.75 -9.35
N LEU A 133 6.54 -9.18 -8.68
CA LEU A 133 7.57 -9.96 -8.00
C LEU A 133 7.03 -10.58 -6.70
N LEU A 134 6.44 -9.76 -5.83
CA LEU A 134 6.03 -10.19 -4.49
C LEU A 134 4.81 -11.10 -4.51
N SER A 135 3.92 -10.97 -5.50
CA SER A 135 2.77 -11.89 -5.67
C SER A 135 3.18 -13.36 -5.80
N ARG A 136 4.42 -13.64 -6.24
CA ARG A 136 4.94 -15.01 -6.42
C ARG A 136 5.17 -15.74 -5.12
N ILE A 137 5.48 -15.00 -4.07
CA ILE A 137 5.92 -15.55 -2.78
C ILE A 137 4.86 -15.43 -1.68
N LEU A 138 3.66 -14.99 -2.00
CA LEU A 138 2.56 -14.93 -1.04
C LEU A 138 2.07 -16.32 -0.66
N LYS A 139 1.77 -16.47 0.64
CA LYS A 139 1.03 -17.62 1.17
C LYS A 139 -0.47 -17.44 0.94
N THR A 140 -1.22 -18.54 1.04
CA THR A 140 -2.69 -18.47 1.12
C THR A 140 -3.10 -17.51 2.24
N ASP A 141 -4.10 -16.70 1.96
CA ASP A 141 -4.66 -15.62 2.77
C ASP A 141 -3.82 -14.35 2.87
N ASP A 142 -2.56 -14.32 2.47
CA ASP A 142 -1.81 -13.06 2.38
C ASP A 142 -2.51 -12.07 1.42
N ILE A 143 -2.35 -10.79 1.72
CA ILE A 143 -2.94 -9.69 0.94
C ILE A 143 -1.82 -8.87 0.31
N ILE A 144 -1.97 -8.54 -0.97
CA ILE A 144 -1.08 -7.63 -1.68
C ILE A 144 -1.85 -6.46 -2.25
N MET A 145 -1.28 -5.28 -2.08
CA MET A 145 -1.87 -4.03 -2.50
C MET A 145 -0.88 -3.20 -3.32
N ALA A 146 -1.38 -2.34 -4.19
CA ALA A 146 -0.56 -1.37 -4.90
C ALA A 146 -1.27 -0.01 -4.98
N HIS A 147 -0.53 1.05 -4.64
CA HIS A 147 -1.03 2.41 -4.68
C HIS A 147 -0.99 3.02 -6.09
N ASP A 148 -1.63 4.18 -6.28
CA ASP A 148 -1.80 4.84 -7.59
C ASP A 148 -2.47 3.96 -8.64
N TYR A 149 -3.36 3.06 -8.18
CA TYR A 149 -4.03 2.08 -9.00
C TYR A 149 -5.33 2.60 -9.59
N VAL A 150 -5.54 2.23 -10.85
CA VAL A 150 -6.86 2.31 -11.50
C VAL A 150 -7.07 1.07 -12.36
N ILE A 151 -8.34 0.75 -12.65
CA ILE A 151 -8.64 -0.41 -13.50
C ILE A 151 -8.12 -0.23 -14.93
N ASP A 152 -8.34 0.96 -15.51
CA ASP A 152 -7.85 1.36 -16.85
C ASP A 152 -7.78 2.89 -17.00
N ASN A 153 -7.37 3.35 -18.19
CA ASN A 153 -7.25 4.78 -18.49
C ASN A 153 -8.60 5.48 -18.58
N GLU A 154 -9.62 4.82 -19.10
CA GLU A 154 -10.94 5.41 -19.26
C GLU A 154 -11.55 5.70 -17.89
N TYR A 155 -11.46 4.74 -16.98
CA TYR A 155 -11.90 4.91 -15.59
C TYR A 155 -11.12 6.04 -14.90
N TYR A 156 -9.79 6.10 -15.11
CA TYR A 156 -8.98 7.19 -14.56
C TYR A 156 -9.43 8.57 -15.04
N ASP A 157 -9.55 8.74 -16.34
CA ASP A 157 -9.87 10.06 -16.94
C ASP A 157 -11.28 10.54 -16.56
N VAL A 158 -12.24 9.61 -16.42
CA VAL A 158 -13.64 9.96 -16.15
C VAL A 158 -13.93 10.10 -14.65
N TYR A 159 -13.45 9.18 -13.83
CA TYR A 159 -13.89 9.06 -12.44
C TYR A 159 -12.83 9.42 -11.40
N VAL A 160 -11.54 9.20 -11.69
CA VAL A 160 -10.49 9.32 -10.69
C VAL A 160 -9.77 10.66 -10.77
N LYS A 161 -9.34 11.03 -11.96
CA LYS A 161 -8.56 12.26 -12.20
C LYS A 161 -9.32 13.49 -11.73
N ASN A 162 -8.69 14.31 -10.89
CA ASN A 162 -9.25 15.51 -10.27
C ASN A 162 -10.46 15.30 -9.34
N ASN A 163 -10.90 14.06 -9.11
CA ASN A 163 -12.01 13.74 -8.23
C ASN A 163 -11.56 12.93 -7.01
N VAL A 164 -10.79 11.87 -7.26
CA VAL A 164 -10.34 10.92 -6.23
C VAL A 164 -8.84 11.02 -6.03
N TRP A 165 -8.06 10.88 -7.12
CA TRP A 165 -6.61 10.82 -7.06
C TRP A 165 -5.94 11.38 -8.33
N ARG A 166 -4.76 11.97 -8.16
CA ARG A 166 -4.09 12.70 -9.22
C ARG A 166 -3.20 11.82 -10.09
N TRP A 167 -2.70 10.71 -9.55
CA TRP A 167 -1.74 9.85 -10.22
C TRP A 167 -2.36 8.52 -10.63
N CYS A 168 -1.77 7.92 -11.66
CA CYS A 168 -2.11 6.60 -12.16
C CYS A 168 -0.81 5.94 -12.63
N GLU A 169 -0.18 5.16 -11.76
CA GLU A 169 1.10 4.53 -12.02
C GLU A 169 0.98 3.04 -12.30
N ILE A 170 -0.13 2.42 -11.89
CA ILE A 170 -0.40 1.01 -12.09
C ILE A 170 -1.85 0.77 -12.51
N LYS A 171 -2.06 -0.16 -13.44
CA LYS A 171 -3.38 -0.56 -13.95
C LYS A 171 -3.56 -2.07 -13.86
N TYR A 172 -4.80 -2.54 -13.93
CA TYR A 172 -5.08 -3.98 -13.91
C TYR A 172 -4.30 -4.74 -14.96
N LYS A 173 -4.16 -4.23 -16.18
CA LYS A 173 -3.38 -4.86 -17.25
C LYS A 173 -1.91 -5.11 -16.91
N ASP A 174 -1.34 -4.30 -16.00
CA ASP A 174 0.08 -4.38 -15.62
C ASP A 174 0.33 -5.52 -14.62
N ILE A 175 -0.74 -6.02 -13.97
CA ILE A 175 -0.70 -7.05 -12.92
C ILE A 175 -1.55 -8.29 -13.24
N SER A 176 -2.40 -8.25 -14.27
CA SER A 176 -3.40 -9.28 -14.56
C SER A 176 -2.79 -10.69 -14.71
N ILE A 177 -1.61 -10.80 -15.35
CA ILE A 177 -0.91 -12.09 -15.50
C ILE A 177 -0.54 -12.67 -14.14
N SER A 178 -0.08 -11.84 -13.20
CA SER A 178 0.27 -12.28 -11.84
C SER A 178 -0.98 -12.62 -11.03
N VAL A 179 -2.04 -11.84 -11.18
CA VAL A 179 -3.34 -12.10 -10.55
C VAL A 179 -3.84 -13.49 -10.93
N ASP A 180 -3.90 -13.78 -12.23
CA ASP A 180 -4.38 -15.07 -12.73
C ASP A 180 -3.44 -16.22 -12.35
N LYS A 181 -2.14 -16.03 -12.59
CA LYS A 181 -1.13 -17.08 -12.40
C LYS A 181 -0.98 -17.49 -10.95
N TYR A 182 -1.06 -16.55 -10.03
CA TYR A 182 -0.80 -16.81 -8.61
C TYR A 182 -2.08 -16.93 -7.78
N GLY A 183 -3.27 -16.97 -8.40
CA GLY A 183 -4.54 -17.17 -7.73
C GLY A 183 -4.87 -16.03 -6.76
N LEU A 184 -4.76 -14.81 -7.24
CA LEU A 184 -5.14 -13.62 -6.49
C LEU A 184 -6.59 -13.26 -6.83
N SER A 185 -7.39 -12.94 -5.83
CA SER A 185 -8.77 -12.48 -6.02
C SER A 185 -8.93 -11.05 -5.51
N PRO A 186 -9.68 -10.19 -6.21
CA PRO A 186 -10.00 -8.86 -5.69
C PRO A 186 -10.58 -8.96 -4.27
N HIS A 187 -10.11 -8.11 -3.38
CA HIS A 187 -10.52 -8.07 -1.98
C HIS A 187 -10.79 -6.63 -1.56
N MET A 188 -11.96 -6.37 -0.97
CA MET A 188 -12.41 -5.02 -0.60
C MET A 188 -12.20 -3.99 -1.74
N ALA A 189 -12.51 -4.41 -2.98
CA ALA A 189 -12.15 -3.64 -4.17
C ALA A 189 -12.86 -2.28 -4.24
N GLU A 190 -14.10 -2.19 -3.76
CA GLU A 190 -14.86 -0.94 -3.76
C GLU A 190 -14.23 0.10 -2.82
N GLU A 191 -13.92 -0.31 -1.58
CA GLU A 191 -13.32 0.57 -0.58
C GLU A 191 -11.94 1.07 -1.00
N PHE A 192 -11.11 0.17 -1.52
CA PHE A 192 -9.75 0.52 -1.91
C PHE A 192 -9.67 1.22 -3.26
N GLN A 193 -10.62 1.03 -4.14
CA GLN A 193 -10.72 1.80 -5.38
C GLN A 193 -10.95 3.30 -5.10
N GLU A 194 -11.76 3.62 -4.09
CA GLU A 194 -11.96 5.00 -3.63
C GLU A 194 -10.71 5.60 -2.95
N ALA A 195 -9.79 4.76 -2.50
CA ALA A 195 -8.50 5.16 -1.93
C ALA A 195 -7.34 5.09 -2.94
N ALA A 196 -7.62 4.79 -4.20
CA ALA A 196 -6.63 4.60 -5.28
C ALA A 196 -5.65 3.44 -5.03
N TRP A 197 -6.09 2.38 -4.36
CA TRP A 197 -5.34 1.16 -4.13
C TRP A 197 -5.95 -0.03 -4.88
N ALA A 198 -5.10 -0.85 -5.47
CA ALA A 198 -5.44 -2.24 -5.77
C ALA A 198 -5.39 -3.05 -4.47
N CYS A 199 -6.30 -3.97 -4.26
CA CYS A 199 -6.26 -4.88 -3.13
C CYS A 199 -6.65 -6.28 -3.60
N PHE A 200 -5.74 -7.25 -3.38
CA PHE A 200 -5.92 -8.64 -3.78
C PHE A 200 -5.53 -9.57 -2.65
N LYS A 201 -6.32 -10.61 -2.44
CA LYS A 201 -6.05 -11.68 -1.47
C LYS A 201 -5.63 -12.95 -2.18
N LYS A 202 -4.58 -13.60 -1.69
CA LYS A 202 -4.13 -14.91 -2.16
C LYS A 202 -5.13 -15.98 -1.75
N THR A 203 -5.72 -16.63 -2.73
CA THR A 203 -6.63 -17.76 -2.51
C THR A 203 -5.90 -19.10 -2.67
N SER A 204 -6.39 -20.15 -2.03
CA SER A 204 -5.90 -21.50 -2.29
C SER A 204 -6.15 -21.84 -3.76
N GLN A 205 -5.10 -22.19 -4.51
CA GLN A 205 -5.28 -22.69 -5.87
C GLN A 205 -5.99 -24.02 -5.79
N ASN A 206 -7.26 -24.06 -6.22
CA ASN A 206 -7.93 -25.30 -6.50
C ASN A 206 -7.36 -25.87 -7.81
N TYR A 207 -6.37 -26.75 -7.74
CA TYR A 207 -5.84 -27.51 -8.89
C TYR A 207 -6.87 -28.46 -9.56
N SER A 208 -8.15 -28.36 -9.20
CA SER A 208 -9.20 -29.26 -9.68
C SER A 208 -9.76 -28.96 -11.09
N LYS A 209 -9.14 -28.08 -11.89
CA LYS A 209 -9.63 -27.74 -13.23
C LYS A 209 -8.66 -28.05 -14.37
N MET A 210 -7.65 -28.91 -14.16
CA MET A 210 -6.79 -29.47 -15.23
C MET A 210 -6.68 -30.99 -15.07
N ALA A 211 -7.81 -31.69 -15.21
CA ALA A 211 -7.86 -33.13 -15.46
C ALA A 211 -8.84 -33.39 -16.60
#